data_bc3a0479ca2ce9d913fd0167b246da28
#
_entry.id   bc3a0479ca2ce9d913fd0167b246da28
#
_cell.length_a   1.000
_cell.length_b   1.000
_cell.length_c   1.000
_cell.angle_alpha   90.00
_cell.angle_beta   90.00
_cell.angle_gamma   90.00
#
_symmetry.space_group_name_H-M   'P 1'
#
loop_
_entity.id
_entity.type
_entity.pdbx_description
1 polymer ?
#
loop_
_entity_poly.entity_id
_entity_poly.type
_entity_poly.pdbx_seq_one_letter_code
_entity_poly.pdbx_strand_id
1 'polypeptide(L)'
;SEMCIRDSFKEGVKQGIFRDDVNFAIINLLVRDQLDLLMNSDICNEYSFLEVYESIMFTFLRGISTEKGARVLEDFICEYRKNQVKPDETKE
;
A
#
# COMPACT_ATOMS: atom_id res chain seq x y z
N SER A 1 4.99 16.59 -2.91
CA SER A 1 5.02 15.23 -2.49
C SER A 1 4.15 15.00 -1.27
N GLU A 2 4.54 15.51 -0.08
CA GLU A 2 3.70 15.31 1.09
C GLU A 2 2.32 15.93 0.91
N MET A 3 2.27 17.07 0.27
CA MET A 3 0.99 17.74 0.02
C MET A 3 0.14 16.94 -0.94
N CYS A 4 0.76 16.34 -1.96
CA CYS A 4 0.02 15.52 -2.91
C CYS A 4 -0.54 14.27 -2.25
N ILE A 5 0.23 13.65 -1.36
CA ILE A 5 -0.23 12.47 -0.65
C ILE A 5 -1.39 12.83 0.28
N ARG A 6 -1.26 13.96 0.97
CA ARG A 6 -2.32 14.43 1.86
C ARG A 6 -3.60 14.73 1.09
N ASP A 7 -3.47 15.37 -0.07
CA ASP A 7 -4.62 15.70 -0.90
C ASP A 7 -5.29 14.43 -1.41
N SER A 8 -4.50 13.45 -1.79
CA SER A 8 -5.03 12.16 -2.25
C SER A 8 -5.80 11.46 -1.14
N PHE A 9 -5.28 11.50 0.08
CA PHE A 9 -5.97 10.90 1.21
C PHE A 9 -7.29 11.60 1.47
N LYS A 10 -7.28 12.94 1.45
CA LYS A 10 -8.51 13.71 1.66
C LYS A 10 -9.55 13.39 0.60
N GLU A 11 -9.09 13.26 -0.63
CA GLU A 11 -9.99 12.93 -1.72
C GLU A 11 -10.58 11.55 -1.52
N GLY A 12 -9.78 10.60 -1.06
CA GLY A 12 -10.26 9.25 -0.78
C GLY A 12 -11.30 9.22 0.32
N VAL A 13 -11.10 10.05 1.36
CA VAL A 13 -12.10 10.17 2.43
C VAL A 13 -13.40 10.74 1.86
N LYS A 14 -13.26 11.75 1.03
CA LYS A 14 -14.41 12.39 0.41
C LYS A 14 -15.22 11.41 -0.44
N GLN A 15 -14.52 10.54 -1.14
CA GLN A 15 -15.19 9.54 -1.99
C GLN A 15 -15.66 8.32 -1.22
N GLY A 16 -15.40 8.27 0.07
CA GLY A 16 -15.87 7.19 0.92
C GLY A 16 -15.04 5.92 0.83
N ILE A 17 -13.83 5.98 0.26
CA ILE A 17 -12.98 4.80 0.18
C ILE A 17 -12.01 4.71 1.35
N PHE A 18 -11.68 5.83 1.98
CA PHE A 18 -10.85 5.83 3.19
C PHE A 18 -11.67 6.23 4.39
N ARG A 19 -11.33 5.65 5.54
CA ARG A 19 -11.98 5.95 6.80
C ARG A 19 -11.67 7.38 7.20
N ASP A 20 -12.64 8.04 7.82
CA ASP A 20 -12.45 9.41 8.26
C ASP A 20 -12.00 9.52 9.71
N ASP A 21 -11.84 8.38 10.39
CA ASP A 21 -11.41 8.35 11.78
C ASP A 21 -9.93 8.01 11.93
N VAL A 22 -9.17 8.10 10.84
CA VAL A 22 -7.75 7.78 10.81
C VAL A 22 -6.95 9.08 10.82
N ASN A 23 -5.94 9.14 11.69
CA ASN A 23 -5.02 10.27 11.67
C ASN A 23 -3.97 10.02 10.60
N PHE A 24 -4.17 10.64 9.44
CA PHE A 24 -3.30 10.41 8.29
C PHE A 24 -1.84 10.76 8.60
N ALA A 25 -1.61 11.80 9.38
CA ALA A 25 -0.24 12.21 9.71
C ALA A 25 0.50 11.09 10.44
N ILE A 26 -0.18 10.45 11.37
CA ILE A 26 0.42 9.33 12.10
C ILE A 26 0.66 8.15 11.18
N ILE A 27 -0.32 7.83 10.35
CA ILE A 27 -0.18 6.69 9.42
C ILE A 27 0.98 6.95 8.47
N ASN A 28 1.11 8.16 7.97
CA ASN A 28 2.20 8.50 7.06
C ASN A 28 3.56 8.31 7.72
N LEU A 29 3.68 8.70 8.98
CA LEU A 29 4.93 8.51 9.71
C LEU A 29 5.22 7.04 9.95
N LEU A 30 4.19 6.26 10.27
CA LEU A 30 4.36 4.83 10.50
C LEU A 30 4.80 4.10 9.24
N VAL A 31 4.21 4.44 8.10
CA VAL A 31 4.62 3.83 6.83
C VAL A 31 6.07 4.17 6.55
N ARG A 32 6.45 5.41 6.77
CA ARG A 32 7.82 5.84 6.55
C ARG A 32 8.80 5.07 7.41
N ASP A 33 8.46 4.93 8.69
CA ASP A 33 9.32 4.19 9.62
C ASP A 33 9.41 2.72 9.24
N GLN A 34 8.30 2.14 8.79
CA GLN A 34 8.31 0.76 8.33
C GLN A 34 9.21 0.57 7.12
N LEU A 35 9.18 1.52 6.19
CA LEU A 35 10.04 1.45 5.01
C LEU A 35 11.50 1.61 5.38
N ASP A 36 11.81 2.49 6.33
CA ASP A 36 13.16 2.63 6.83
C ASP A 36 13.64 1.33 7.47
N LEU A 37 12.79 0.72 8.25
CA LEU A 37 13.11 -0.54 8.89
C LEU A 37 13.37 -1.62 7.85
N LEU A 38 12.57 -1.65 6.80
CA LEU A 38 12.74 -2.58 5.70
C LEU A 38 14.13 -2.46 5.08
N MET A 39 14.58 -1.22 4.87
CA MET A 39 15.88 -0.98 4.24
C MET A 39 17.04 -1.40 5.13
N ASN A 40 16.84 -1.45 6.45
CA ASN A 40 17.91 -1.72 7.40
C ASN A 40 17.78 -3.06 8.11
N SER A 41 16.80 -3.85 7.73
CA SER A 41 16.52 -5.12 8.39
C SER A 41 17.03 -6.28 7.54
N ASP A 42 17.17 -7.44 8.17
CA ASP A 42 17.59 -8.66 7.47
C ASP A 42 16.45 -9.37 6.76
N ILE A 43 15.25 -8.81 6.82
CA ILE A 43 14.08 -9.49 6.27
C ILE A 43 14.22 -9.73 4.77
N CYS A 44 14.92 -8.85 4.07
CA CYS A 44 15.11 -9.00 2.63
C CYS A 44 16.12 -10.09 2.27
N ASN A 45 16.79 -10.67 3.27
CA ASN A 45 17.62 -11.84 3.03
C ASN A 45 16.79 -13.10 2.83
N GLU A 46 15.57 -13.10 3.37
CA GLU A 46 14.68 -14.26 3.25
C GLU A 46 13.55 -14.04 2.25
N TYR A 47 13.14 -12.79 2.08
CA TYR A 47 12.03 -12.45 1.19
C TYR A 47 12.48 -11.35 0.24
N SER A 48 11.89 -11.30 -0.94
CA SER A 48 12.24 -10.25 -1.89
C SER A 48 11.79 -8.90 -1.35
N PHE A 49 12.51 -7.85 -1.74
CA PHE A 49 12.18 -6.49 -1.34
C PHE A 49 10.73 -6.15 -1.75
N LEU A 50 10.37 -6.49 -2.97
CA LEU A 50 9.05 -6.18 -3.49
C LEU A 50 7.96 -6.87 -2.67
N GLU A 51 8.18 -8.10 -2.31
CA GLU A 51 7.21 -8.86 -1.53
C GLU A 51 6.97 -8.23 -0.16
N VAL A 52 8.05 -7.80 0.49
CA VAL A 52 7.93 -7.17 1.80
C VAL A 52 7.29 -5.79 1.67
N TYR A 53 7.70 -5.04 0.66
CA TYR A 53 7.14 -3.72 0.40
C TYR A 53 5.63 -3.80 0.18
N GLU A 54 5.19 -4.75 -0.64
CA GLU A 54 3.77 -4.94 -0.90
C GLU A 54 3.01 -5.31 0.37
N SER A 55 3.61 -6.16 1.19
CA SER A 55 2.97 -6.56 2.44
C SER A 55 2.72 -5.35 3.33
N ILE A 56 3.70 -4.46 3.42
CA ILE A 56 3.56 -3.24 4.21
C ILE A 56 2.45 -2.36 3.64
N MET A 57 2.54 -2.05 2.36
CA MET A 57 1.65 -1.08 1.74
C MET A 57 0.21 -1.59 1.71
N PHE A 58 0.01 -2.83 1.32
CA PHE A 58 -1.35 -3.36 1.23
C PHE A 58 -1.99 -3.51 2.61
N THR A 59 -1.19 -3.84 3.61
CA THR A 59 -1.71 -3.95 4.97
C THR A 59 -2.17 -2.58 5.48
N PHE A 60 -1.37 -1.54 5.24
CA PHE A 60 -1.77 -0.20 5.65
C PHE A 60 -3.00 0.27 4.88
N LEU A 61 -3.02 0.02 3.57
CA LEU A 61 -4.17 0.44 2.77
C LEU A 61 -5.44 -0.26 3.22
N ARG A 62 -5.36 -1.55 3.52
CA ARG A 62 -6.52 -2.25 4.04
C ARG A 62 -6.97 -1.69 5.38
N GLY A 63 -6.00 -1.31 6.22
CA GLY A 63 -6.32 -0.77 7.54
C GLY A 63 -7.05 0.55 7.52
N ILE A 64 -6.80 1.39 6.50
CA ILE A 64 -7.44 2.70 6.42
C ILE A 64 -8.64 2.71 5.50
N SER A 65 -8.98 1.58 4.92
CA SER A 65 -10.07 1.50 3.94
C SER A 65 -11.42 1.29 4.60
N THR A 66 -12.44 1.89 4.00
CA THR A 66 -13.81 1.54 4.29
C THR A 66 -14.14 0.23 3.57
N GLU A 67 -15.36 -0.27 3.76
CA GLU A 67 -15.80 -1.44 3.03
C GLU A 67 -15.71 -1.22 1.52
N LYS A 68 -16.16 -0.05 1.08
CA LYS A 68 -16.09 0.32 -0.32
C LYS A 68 -14.64 0.38 -0.79
N GLY A 69 -13.79 1.00 0.02
CA GLY A 69 -12.37 1.11 -0.32
C GLY A 69 -11.69 -0.24 -0.38
N ALA A 70 -12.08 -1.15 0.49
CA ALA A 70 -11.49 -2.50 0.48
C ALA A 70 -11.78 -3.21 -0.83
N ARG A 71 -12.97 -3.03 -1.38
CA ARG A 71 -13.31 -3.63 -2.68
C ARG A 71 -12.48 -3.02 -3.80
N VAL A 72 -12.34 -1.71 -3.78
CA VAL A 72 -11.52 -1.03 -4.78
C VAL A 72 -10.09 -1.51 -4.69
N LEU A 73 -9.58 -1.67 -3.47
CA LEU A 73 -8.22 -2.12 -3.26
C LEU A 73 -8.02 -3.55 -3.76
N GLU A 74 -8.97 -4.44 -3.50
CA GLU A 74 -8.85 -5.82 -3.95
C GLU A 74 -8.84 -5.90 -5.48
N ASP A 75 -9.65 -5.09 -6.13
CA ASP A 75 -9.65 -5.04 -7.58
C ASP A 75 -8.30 -4.54 -8.10
N PHE A 76 -7.76 -3.53 -7.44
CA PHE A 76 -6.46 -2.99 -7.81
C PHE A 76 -5.37 -4.05 -7.64
N ILE A 77 -5.36 -4.74 -6.51
CA ILE A 77 -4.34 -5.76 -6.25
C ILE A 77 -4.43 -6.89 -7.27
N CYS A 78 -5.63 -7.27 -7.62
CA CYS A 78 -5.84 -8.33 -8.61
C CYS A 78 -5.23 -7.94 -9.95
N GLU A 79 -5.50 -6.72 -10.41
CA GLU A 79 -4.93 -6.23 -11.66
C GLU A 79 -3.42 -6.08 -11.58
N TYR A 80 -2.95 -5.59 -10.46
CA TYR A 80 -1.53 -5.40 -10.24
C TYR A 80 -0.79 -6.74 -10.35
N ARG A 81 -1.33 -7.78 -9.73
CA ARG A 81 -0.70 -9.09 -9.74
C ARG A 81 -0.71 -9.73 -11.11
N LYS A 82 -1.76 -9.51 -11.89
CA LYS A 82 -1.80 -9.98 -13.26
C LYS A 82 -0.66 -9.37 -14.07
N ASN A 83 -0.42 -8.09 -13.88
CA ASN A 83 0.64 -7.41 -14.61
C ASN A 83 2.02 -7.87 -14.16
N GLN A 84 2.15 -8.27 -12.91
CA GLN A 84 3.42 -8.77 -12.41
C GLN A 84 3.76 -10.15 -12.96
N VAL A 85 2.75 -10.98 -13.11
CA VAL A 85 2.96 -12.35 -13.59
C VAL A 85 3.32 -12.38 -15.06
N LYS A 86 2.73 -11.49 -15.84
CA LYS A 86 2.87 -11.48 -17.28
C LYS A 86 4.31 -11.48 -17.78
N PRO A 87 5.18 -10.61 -17.27
CA PRO A 87 6.58 -10.61 -17.73
C PRO A 87 7.30 -11.91 -17.47
N ASP A 88 6.98 -12.57 -16.39
CA ASP A 88 7.62 -13.83 -16.04
C ASP A 88 7.23 -14.92 -17.03
N GLU A 89 5.97 -14.91 -17.44
CA GLU A 89 5.49 -15.89 -18.40
C GLU A 89 6.18 -15.75 -19.75
N THR A 90 6.44 -14.52 -20.16
CA THR A 90 7.06 -14.28 -21.45
C THR A 90 8.52 -14.74 -21.48
N LYS A 91 9.15 -14.82 -20.34
CA LYS A 91 10.53 -15.27 -20.28
C LYS A 91 10.69 -16.74 -20.58
N GLU A 92 9.66 -17.46 -20.37
CA GLU A 92 9.70 -18.89 -20.60
C GLU A 92 9.28 -19.26 -21.99
#